data_b06db0b296eb12f1b256de7a2ddcd9d5
#
_entry.id   b06db0b296eb12f1b256de7a2ddcd9d5
#
_cell.length_a   1.000
_cell.length_b   1.000
_cell.length_c   1.000
_cell.angle_alpha   90.00
_cell.angle_beta   90.00
_cell.angle_gamma   90.00
#
_symmetry.space_group_name_H-M   'P 1'
#
loop_
_entity.id
_entity.type
_entity.pdbx_description
1 polymer ?
#
loop_
_entity_poly.entity_id
_entity_poly.type
_entity_poly.pdbx_seq_one_letter_code
_entity_poly.pdbx_strand_id
1 'polypeptide(L)'
;MAQYSAEFKQAKVLVLGDVMLDRYWFGATNRISPEAPVPVVRVQEENEERAGGAANVAMNIASLNVPVQLMGLIGQDETGSALSLLLEKQKIDCNFVALETHPTITKLRILSRHQQLLRLDFEEDFNNVDCKDLLAKLESAVKNYGALILSDYGKGTLKDVQQMIQIARKANVPVLIDPKGTDFERYRGATLLTPNMSEFEAVVGPCKGLQRGRHRPWRRAPRWQTQDKHSY
;
A
#
# COMPACT_ATOMS: atom_id res chain seq x y z
N MET A 1 -0.76 -0.50 27.71
CA MET A 1 -1.23 0.15 26.46
C MET A 1 -1.27 1.68 26.56
N ALA A 2 -1.66 2.29 27.66
CA ALA A 2 -1.75 3.77 27.78
C ALA A 2 -0.40 4.51 27.62
N GLN A 3 0.70 3.90 27.99
CA GLN A 3 2.04 4.56 27.96
C GLN A 3 2.56 4.75 26.51
N TYR A 4 2.27 3.82 25.60
CA TYR A 4 2.66 3.94 24.20
C TYR A 4 1.78 4.91 23.38
N SER A 5 0.53 5.16 23.81
CA SER A 5 -0.39 6.02 23.08
C SER A 5 0.02 7.50 23.07
N ALA A 6 0.78 7.97 24.06
CA ALA A 6 1.26 9.35 24.13
C ALA A 6 2.44 9.60 23.17
N GLU A 7 3.33 8.61 23.03
CA GLU A 7 4.48 8.67 22.12
C GLU A 7 4.04 8.57 20.66
N PHE A 8 3.04 7.73 20.35
CA PHE A 8 2.48 7.61 19.00
C PHE A 8 1.86 8.92 18.49
N LYS A 9 1.25 9.72 19.34
CA LYS A 9 0.67 11.02 18.96
C LYS A 9 1.70 12.05 18.50
N GLN A 10 2.96 11.91 18.90
CA GLN A 10 4.07 12.76 18.47
C GLN A 10 4.76 12.26 17.20
N ALA A 11 4.58 10.99 16.87
CA ALA A 11 5.09 10.43 15.63
C ALA A 11 4.28 10.97 14.45
N LYS A 12 4.96 11.35 13.38
CA LYS A 12 4.35 11.64 12.09
C LYS A 12 4.85 10.60 11.11
N VAL A 13 3.96 10.01 10.34
CA VAL A 13 4.32 8.96 9.38
C VAL A 13 3.99 9.42 7.97
N LEU A 14 4.93 9.22 7.06
CA LEU A 14 4.73 9.37 5.64
C LEU A 14 4.54 8.00 5.03
N VAL A 15 3.43 7.78 4.33
CA VAL A 15 3.16 6.58 3.54
C VAL A 15 3.29 6.95 2.07
N LEU A 16 4.03 6.17 1.30
CA LEU A 16 4.11 6.30 -0.15
C LEU A 16 3.97 4.92 -0.78
N GLY A 17 3.14 4.79 -1.81
CA GLY A 17 2.95 3.50 -2.45
C GLY A 17 1.82 3.45 -3.46
N ASP A 18 1.51 2.22 -3.87
CA ASP A 18 0.42 1.96 -4.79
C ASP A 18 -0.93 2.13 -4.08
N VAL A 19 -1.64 3.20 -4.41
CA VAL A 19 -2.98 3.48 -3.89
C VAL A 19 -4.04 2.91 -4.81
N MET A 20 -5.16 2.48 -4.24
CA MET A 20 -6.29 1.95 -5.01
C MET A 20 -7.60 2.13 -4.27
N LEU A 21 -8.71 2.07 -4.99
CA LEU A 21 -10.05 2.06 -4.45
C LEU A 21 -10.67 0.67 -4.59
N ASP A 22 -11.09 0.08 -3.48
CA ASP A 22 -11.89 -1.14 -3.46
C ASP A 22 -13.36 -0.78 -3.43
N ARG A 23 -14.10 -1.14 -4.49
CA ARG A 23 -15.55 -0.94 -4.60
C ARG A 23 -16.27 -2.27 -4.39
N TYR A 24 -17.37 -2.24 -3.65
CA TYR A 24 -18.21 -3.41 -3.37
C TYR A 24 -19.64 -3.11 -3.80
N TRP A 25 -20.11 -3.85 -4.79
CA TRP A 25 -21.49 -3.79 -5.22
C TRP A 25 -22.24 -5.02 -4.74
N PHE A 26 -23.31 -4.79 -4.00
CA PHE A 26 -24.15 -5.82 -3.43
C PHE A 26 -25.42 -5.98 -4.26
N GLY A 27 -25.84 -7.23 -4.49
CA GLY A 27 -27.06 -7.48 -5.21
C GLY A 27 -27.57 -8.91 -5.12
N ALA A 28 -28.87 -9.07 -5.33
CA ALA A 28 -29.46 -10.39 -5.39
C ALA A 28 -29.27 -11.04 -6.77
N THR A 29 -29.00 -12.36 -6.78
CA THR A 29 -28.93 -13.19 -7.98
C THR A 29 -30.11 -14.13 -8.02
N ASN A 30 -31.23 -13.69 -8.58
CA ASN A 30 -32.48 -14.44 -8.57
C ASN A 30 -32.83 -15.02 -9.95
N ARG A 31 -32.07 -14.73 -10.98
CA ARG A 31 -32.33 -15.18 -12.36
C ARG A 31 -31.06 -15.38 -13.15
N ILE A 32 -31.16 -16.21 -14.17
CA ILE A 32 -30.14 -16.36 -15.21
C ILE A 32 -30.49 -15.40 -16.37
N SER A 33 -29.47 -14.89 -17.05
CA SER A 33 -29.66 -14.02 -18.21
C SER A 33 -30.34 -14.82 -19.36
N PRO A 34 -31.29 -14.22 -20.10
CA PRO A 34 -31.82 -14.84 -21.31
C PRO A 34 -30.81 -14.80 -22.47
N GLU A 35 -29.75 -13.98 -22.38
CA GLU A 35 -28.76 -13.79 -23.45
C GLU A 35 -27.58 -14.76 -23.33
N ALA A 36 -27.28 -15.26 -22.13
CA ALA A 36 -26.18 -16.18 -21.87
C ALA A 36 -26.41 -16.92 -20.53
N PRO A 37 -25.80 -18.10 -20.31
CA PRO A 37 -25.95 -18.88 -19.08
C PRO A 37 -25.16 -18.28 -17.90
N VAL A 38 -25.38 -16.99 -17.61
CA VAL A 38 -24.73 -16.25 -16.53
C VAL A 38 -25.76 -15.67 -15.55
N PRO A 39 -25.44 -15.57 -14.26
CA PRO A 39 -26.34 -14.95 -13.28
C PRO A 39 -26.50 -13.46 -13.55
N VAL A 40 -27.71 -12.95 -13.36
CA VAL A 40 -27.98 -11.49 -13.34
C VAL A 40 -27.96 -11.02 -11.90
N VAL A 41 -27.03 -10.11 -11.61
CA VAL A 41 -26.95 -9.44 -10.30
C VAL A 41 -27.76 -8.15 -10.39
N ARG A 42 -28.81 -8.05 -9.58
CA ARG A 42 -29.56 -6.79 -9.41
C ARG A 42 -28.88 -5.96 -8.34
N VAL A 43 -28.04 -5.01 -8.75
CA VAL A 43 -27.31 -4.13 -7.84
C VAL A 43 -28.28 -3.28 -7.03
N GLN A 44 -28.05 -3.21 -5.71
CA GLN A 44 -28.75 -2.37 -4.76
C GLN A 44 -28.06 -1.00 -4.65
N GLU A 45 -28.73 -0.04 -4.03
CA GLU A 45 -28.17 1.31 -3.86
C GLU A 45 -27.01 1.36 -2.84
N GLU A 46 -26.92 0.40 -1.94
CA GLU A 46 -25.87 0.31 -0.93
C GLU A 46 -24.58 -0.24 -1.55
N ASN A 47 -23.77 0.67 -2.07
CA ASN A 47 -22.42 0.37 -2.51
C ASN A 47 -21.43 0.81 -1.43
N GLU A 48 -20.37 0.05 -1.25
CA GLU A 48 -19.33 0.35 -0.28
C GLU A 48 -18.01 0.63 -1.00
N GLU A 49 -17.31 1.66 -0.54
CA GLU A 49 -15.98 2.02 -1.02
C GLU A 49 -14.98 1.95 0.15
N ARG A 50 -13.83 1.35 -0.11
CA ARG A 50 -12.75 1.20 0.87
C ARG A 50 -11.42 1.61 0.24
N ALA A 51 -10.58 2.25 1.05
CA ALA A 51 -9.22 2.52 0.69
C ALA A 51 -8.40 1.21 0.62
N GLY A 52 -7.74 0.95 -0.50
CA GLY A 52 -6.91 -0.23 -0.74
C GLY A 52 -5.43 0.12 -0.91
N GLY A 53 -4.55 -0.90 -0.87
CA GLY A 53 -3.11 -0.72 -1.01
C GLY A 53 -2.51 0.20 0.04
N ALA A 54 -1.64 1.13 -0.37
CA ALA A 54 -1.00 2.10 0.51
C ALA A 54 -2.02 3.00 1.25
N ALA A 55 -3.21 3.23 0.65
CA ALA A 55 -4.27 3.98 1.29
C ALA A 55 -4.85 3.23 2.51
N ASN A 56 -4.96 1.90 2.46
CA ASN A 56 -5.35 1.10 3.62
C ASN A 56 -4.28 1.14 4.73
N VAL A 57 -3.00 1.17 4.37
CA VAL A 57 -1.90 1.35 5.36
C VAL A 57 -2.06 2.69 6.07
N ALA A 58 -2.30 3.78 5.34
CA ALA A 58 -2.53 5.10 5.92
C ALA A 58 -3.78 5.12 6.83
N MET A 59 -4.88 4.46 6.43
CA MET A 59 -6.09 4.29 7.26
C MET A 59 -5.78 3.60 8.58
N ASN A 60 -5.00 2.52 8.57
CA ASN A 60 -4.61 1.80 9.78
C ASN A 60 -3.78 2.68 10.72
N ILE A 61 -2.86 3.50 10.18
CA ILE A 61 -2.05 4.43 10.96
C ILE A 61 -2.93 5.52 11.58
N ALA A 62 -3.82 6.12 10.79
CA ALA A 62 -4.76 7.14 11.27
C ALA A 62 -5.67 6.61 12.39
N SER A 63 -6.09 5.33 12.31
CA SER A 63 -6.90 4.68 13.35
C SER A 63 -6.19 4.57 14.70
N LEU A 64 -4.86 4.61 14.70
CA LEU A 64 -4.03 4.67 15.91
C LEU A 64 -3.84 6.10 16.43
N ASN A 65 -4.53 7.10 15.85
CA ASN A 65 -4.39 8.51 16.11
C ASN A 65 -2.96 9.06 15.85
N VAL A 66 -2.26 8.49 14.87
CA VAL A 66 -0.96 8.98 14.40
C VAL A 66 -1.19 9.87 13.19
N PRO A 67 -0.67 11.11 13.18
CA PRO A 67 -0.70 11.96 11.99
C PRO A 67 0.00 11.28 10.80
N VAL A 68 -0.70 11.18 9.69
CA VAL A 68 -0.22 10.48 8.50
C VAL A 68 -0.47 11.32 7.24
N GLN A 69 0.54 11.39 6.37
CA GLN A 69 0.40 11.85 5.00
C GLN A 69 0.53 10.66 4.06
N LEU A 70 -0.27 10.64 3.01
CA LEU A 70 -0.23 9.62 1.97
C LEU A 70 0.18 10.24 0.64
N MET A 71 1.20 9.66 0.02
CA MET A 71 1.66 9.97 -1.33
C MET A 71 1.47 8.78 -2.25
N GLY A 72 1.18 9.03 -3.52
CA GLY A 72 1.01 8.00 -4.53
C GLY A 72 0.61 8.59 -5.86
N LEU A 73 0.41 7.72 -6.85
CA LEU A 73 -0.11 8.08 -8.17
C LEU A 73 -1.59 7.73 -8.24
N ILE A 74 -2.39 8.63 -8.76
CA ILE A 74 -3.82 8.44 -9.05
C ILE A 74 -4.15 8.97 -10.45
N GLY A 75 -5.28 8.56 -11.00
CA GLY A 75 -5.84 9.19 -12.18
C GLY A 75 -6.50 10.53 -11.85
N GLN A 76 -6.55 11.41 -12.83
CA GLN A 76 -7.36 12.62 -12.77
C GLN A 76 -8.83 12.28 -13.14
N ASP A 77 -9.44 11.40 -12.32
CA ASP A 77 -10.74 10.82 -12.58
C ASP A 77 -11.66 10.87 -11.34
N GLU A 78 -12.90 10.41 -11.52
CA GLU A 78 -13.91 10.36 -10.46
C GLU A 78 -13.47 9.45 -9.32
N THR A 79 -12.79 8.33 -9.62
CA THR A 79 -12.30 7.38 -8.62
C THR A 79 -11.19 7.99 -7.76
N GLY A 80 -10.26 8.75 -8.36
CA GLY A 80 -9.22 9.46 -7.62
C GLY A 80 -9.81 10.51 -6.67
N SER A 81 -10.84 11.23 -7.14
CA SER A 81 -11.58 12.20 -6.33
C SER A 81 -12.32 11.51 -5.17
N ALA A 82 -13.00 10.40 -5.43
CA ALA A 82 -13.71 9.62 -4.41
C ALA A 82 -12.75 9.07 -3.34
N LEU A 83 -11.59 8.52 -3.76
CA LEU A 83 -10.55 8.05 -2.85
C LEU A 83 -10.01 9.18 -1.96
N SER A 84 -9.73 10.35 -2.54
CA SER A 84 -9.25 11.52 -1.80
C SER A 84 -10.26 11.95 -0.73
N LEU A 85 -11.54 12.08 -1.10
CA LEU A 85 -12.62 12.45 -0.17
C LEU A 85 -12.79 11.42 0.97
N LEU A 86 -12.65 10.12 0.66
CA LEU A 86 -12.75 9.06 1.65
C LEU A 86 -11.62 9.18 2.68
N LEU A 87 -10.40 9.47 2.25
CA LEU A 87 -9.23 9.60 3.09
C LEU A 87 -9.24 10.89 3.92
N GLU A 88 -9.68 12.00 3.33
CA GLU A 88 -9.81 13.30 4.01
C GLU A 88 -10.80 13.22 5.19
N LYS A 89 -11.91 12.49 5.03
CA LYS A 89 -12.86 12.21 6.14
C LYS A 89 -12.19 11.51 7.33
N GLN A 90 -11.10 10.79 7.09
CA GLN A 90 -10.30 10.12 8.11
C GLN A 90 -9.11 10.96 8.58
N LYS A 91 -9.05 12.24 8.19
CA LYS A 91 -7.98 13.19 8.52
C LYS A 91 -6.60 12.76 8.02
N ILE A 92 -6.56 12.05 6.90
CA ILE A 92 -5.33 11.68 6.20
C ILE A 92 -5.00 12.82 5.23
N ASP A 93 -3.79 13.34 5.33
CA ASP A 93 -3.28 14.37 4.41
C ASP A 93 -2.85 13.69 3.10
N CYS A 94 -3.59 13.97 2.02
CA CYS A 94 -3.36 13.37 0.70
C CYS A 94 -2.50 14.29 -0.16
N ASN A 95 -1.33 13.80 -0.58
CA ASN A 95 -0.41 14.54 -1.46
C ASN A 95 -0.11 13.71 -2.73
N PHE A 96 -1.15 13.40 -3.48
CA PHE A 96 -1.08 12.61 -4.69
C PHE A 96 -0.47 13.37 -5.88
N VAL A 97 0.04 12.62 -6.85
CA VAL A 97 0.28 13.07 -8.22
C VAL A 97 -0.85 12.51 -9.08
N ALA A 98 -1.69 13.41 -9.61
CA ALA A 98 -2.81 13.05 -10.47
C ALA A 98 -2.36 13.06 -11.95
N LEU A 99 -2.70 12.00 -12.67
CA LEU A 99 -2.30 11.74 -14.05
C LEU A 99 -3.53 11.79 -14.97
N GLU A 100 -3.41 12.49 -16.09
CA GLU A 100 -4.47 12.51 -17.12
C GLU A 100 -4.49 11.21 -17.96
N THR A 101 -3.35 10.52 -18.01
CA THR A 101 -3.12 9.40 -18.94
C THR A 101 -3.42 8.03 -18.34
N HIS A 102 -3.57 7.92 -17.04
CA HIS A 102 -3.77 6.65 -16.35
C HIS A 102 -4.97 6.73 -15.41
N PRO A 103 -5.81 5.70 -15.34
CA PRO A 103 -6.93 5.65 -14.40
C PRO A 103 -6.44 5.38 -12.98
N THR A 104 -7.21 5.82 -12.00
CA THR A 104 -7.03 5.37 -10.61
C THR A 104 -7.33 3.89 -10.50
N ILE A 105 -6.40 3.13 -9.93
CA ILE A 105 -6.55 1.67 -9.78
C ILE A 105 -7.81 1.38 -8.96
N THR A 106 -8.72 0.61 -9.54
CA THR A 106 -10.00 0.26 -8.92
C THR A 106 -10.21 -1.25 -8.96
N LYS A 107 -10.62 -1.80 -7.84
CA LYS A 107 -11.01 -3.22 -7.72
C LYS A 107 -12.47 -3.32 -7.34
N LEU A 108 -13.33 -3.59 -8.32
CA LEU A 108 -14.76 -3.74 -8.12
C LEU A 108 -15.10 -5.20 -7.83
N ARG A 109 -15.70 -5.43 -6.66
CA ARG A 109 -16.20 -6.75 -6.26
C ARG A 109 -17.72 -6.77 -6.30
N ILE A 110 -18.27 -7.76 -6.97
CA ILE A 110 -19.71 -7.99 -7.07
C ILE A 110 -20.04 -9.14 -6.11
N LEU A 111 -20.92 -8.85 -5.13
CA LEU A 111 -21.29 -9.77 -4.08
C LEU A 111 -22.79 -10.07 -4.12
N SER A 112 -23.13 -11.33 -3.82
CA SER A 112 -24.50 -11.75 -3.58
C SER A 112 -24.54 -12.70 -2.37
N ARG A 113 -25.44 -12.45 -1.41
CA ARG A 113 -25.64 -13.33 -0.25
C ARG A 113 -24.34 -13.70 0.48
N HIS A 114 -23.43 -12.74 0.72
CA HIS A 114 -22.12 -12.95 1.35
C HIS A 114 -21.07 -13.69 0.51
N GLN A 115 -21.36 -13.98 -0.75
CA GLN A 115 -20.41 -14.59 -1.66
C GLN A 115 -19.95 -13.60 -2.73
N GLN A 116 -18.64 -13.52 -2.95
CA GLN A 116 -18.10 -12.78 -4.08
C GLN A 116 -18.32 -13.61 -5.36
N LEU A 117 -19.02 -13.04 -6.32
CA LEU A 117 -19.31 -13.65 -7.61
C LEU A 117 -18.24 -13.33 -8.65
N LEU A 118 -17.79 -12.08 -8.66
CA LEU A 118 -16.85 -11.56 -9.65
C LEU A 118 -16.01 -10.44 -9.04
N ARG A 119 -14.77 -10.29 -9.54
CA ARG A 119 -13.96 -9.10 -9.35
C ARG A 119 -13.56 -8.55 -10.72
N LEU A 120 -13.73 -7.25 -10.90
CA LEU A 120 -13.29 -6.51 -12.06
C LEU A 120 -12.15 -5.59 -11.59
N ASP A 121 -11.00 -5.72 -12.24
CA ASP A 121 -9.83 -4.89 -11.96
C ASP A 121 -9.68 -3.86 -13.08
N PHE A 122 -9.91 -2.57 -12.75
CA PHE A 122 -9.67 -1.44 -13.64
C PHE A 122 -8.30 -0.89 -13.26
N GLU A 123 -7.28 -1.27 -13.98
CA GLU A 123 -5.91 -0.90 -13.66
C GLU A 123 -5.04 -0.83 -14.91
N GLU A 124 -4.22 0.19 -14.96
CA GLU A 124 -3.05 0.29 -15.80
C GLU A 124 -1.86 0.53 -14.89
N ASP A 125 -0.72 -0.12 -15.18
CA ASP A 125 0.46 0.09 -14.35
C ASP A 125 1.13 1.42 -14.65
N PHE A 126 1.81 1.96 -13.63
CA PHE A 126 2.53 3.22 -13.71
C PHE A 126 4.03 3.05 -14.08
N ASN A 127 4.43 1.88 -14.62
CA ASN A 127 5.84 1.60 -14.90
C ASN A 127 6.45 2.58 -15.91
N ASN A 128 5.65 3.11 -16.83
CA ASN A 128 6.08 4.06 -17.86
C ASN A 128 5.86 5.53 -17.45
N VAL A 129 5.31 5.82 -16.28
CA VAL A 129 5.06 7.18 -15.79
C VAL A 129 6.36 7.81 -15.29
N ASP A 130 6.63 9.07 -15.61
CA ASP A 130 7.74 9.81 -14.99
C ASP A 130 7.41 10.15 -13.53
N CYS A 131 8.19 9.61 -12.59
CA CYS A 131 7.99 9.81 -11.16
C CYS A 131 8.72 11.02 -10.58
N LYS A 132 9.29 11.92 -11.41
CA LYS A 132 10.05 13.08 -10.91
C LYS A 132 9.27 13.95 -9.95
N ASP A 133 8.00 14.23 -10.23
CA ASP A 133 7.16 15.03 -9.35
C ASP A 133 6.91 14.34 -8.01
N LEU A 134 6.70 13.03 -8.02
CA LEU A 134 6.53 12.24 -6.81
C LEU A 134 7.82 12.23 -5.97
N LEU A 135 8.98 12.07 -6.61
CA LEU A 135 10.28 12.12 -5.94
C LEU A 135 10.57 13.51 -5.36
N ALA A 136 10.26 14.58 -6.09
CA ALA A 136 10.40 15.95 -5.61
C ALA A 136 9.51 16.24 -4.39
N LYS A 137 8.24 15.77 -4.43
CA LYS A 137 7.33 15.84 -3.28
C LYS A 137 7.90 15.09 -2.08
N LEU A 138 8.41 13.87 -2.27
CA LEU A 138 9.02 13.08 -1.22
C LEU A 138 10.23 13.80 -0.61
N GLU A 139 11.15 14.30 -1.43
CA GLU A 139 12.38 14.99 -0.97
C GLU A 139 12.06 16.24 -0.15
N SER A 140 11.04 17.00 -0.55
CA SER A 140 10.62 18.20 0.18
C SER A 140 9.98 17.89 1.53
N ALA A 141 9.24 16.77 1.63
CA ALA A 141 8.39 16.47 2.78
C ALA A 141 9.07 15.56 3.82
N VAL A 142 9.85 14.55 3.38
CA VAL A 142 10.28 13.41 4.21
C VAL A 142 10.94 13.79 5.53
N LYS A 143 11.71 14.87 5.55
CA LYS A 143 12.40 15.37 6.76
C LYS A 143 11.47 15.78 7.91
N ASN A 144 10.19 15.97 7.63
CA ASN A 144 9.18 16.37 8.62
C ASN A 144 8.51 15.17 9.29
N TYR A 145 8.92 13.94 8.92
CA TYR A 145 8.29 12.69 9.37
C TYR A 145 9.28 11.84 10.16
N GLY A 146 8.76 11.11 11.13
CA GLY A 146 9.53 10.19 11.96
C GLY A 146 9.79 8.84 11.28
N ALA A 147 9.03 8.49 10.26
CA ALA A 147 9.21 7.28 9.46
C ALA A 147 8.60 7.43 8.07
N LEU A 148 9.21 6.76 7.09
CA LEU A 148 8.65 6.54 5.76
C LEU A 148 8.23 5.07 5.64
N ILE A 149 6.98 4.84 5.23
CA ILE A 149 6.49 3.51 4.86
C ILE A 149 6.31 3.47 3.35
N LEU A 150 6.96 2.50 2.70
CA LEU A 150 6.80 2.22 1.27
C LEU A 150 5.94 0.96 1.13
N SER A 151 4.76 1.09 0.51
CA SER A 151 3.81 -0.01 0.34
C SER A 151 3.74 -0.39 -1.14
N ASP A 152 4.37 -1.52 -1.48
CA ASP A 152 4.52 -2.00 -2.85
C ASP A 152 3.47 -3.07 -3.18
N TYR A 153 2.71 -2.84 -4.26
CA TYR A 153 1.78 -3.80 -4.84
C TYR A 153 2.15 -4.15 -6.29
N GLY A 154 3.32 -3.69 -6.75
CA GLY A 154 3.81 -3.93 -8.10
C GLY A 154 3.04 -3.18 -9.18
N LYS A 155 2.47 -2.02 -8.85
CA LYS A 155 1.70 -1.18 -9.80
C LYS A 155 2.52 -0.04 -10.41
N GLY A 156 3.79 0.09 -10.04
CA GLY A 156 4.74 1.00 -10.67
C GLY A 156 4.98 2.30 -9.91
N THR A 157 4.18 2.67 -8.90
CA THR A 157 4.46 3.84 -8.06
C THR A 157 5.85 3.77 -7.43
N LEU A 158 6.30 2.56 -7.06
CA LEU A 158 7.60 2.31 -6.43
C LEU A 158 8.67 1.79 -7.41
N LYS A 159 8.57 2.08 -8.71
CA LYS A 159 9.61 1.65 -9.66
C LYS A 159 10.99 2.22 -9.34
N ASP A 160 11.04 3.46 -8.86
CA ASP A 160 12.27 4.16 -8.46
C ASP A 160 12.55 4.03 -6.94
N VAL A 161 12.18 2.89 -6.34
CA VAL A 161 12.23 2.67 -4.88
C VAL A 161 13.61 2.91 -4.28
N GLN A 162 14.71 2.63 -5.01
CA GLN A 162 16.05 2.90 -4.53
C GLN A 162 16.33 4.39 -4.34
N GLN A 163 15.81 5.24 -5.23
CA GLN A 163 15.92 6.70 -5.07
C GLN A 163 15.12 7.17 -3.85
N MET A 164 13.92 6.62 -3.65
CA MET A 164 13.07 6.94 -2.48
C MET A 164 13.75 6.56 -1.17
N ILE A 165 14.38 5.38 -1.10
CA ILE A 165 15.17 4.94 0.05
C ILE A 165 16.35 5.90 0.30
N GLN A 166 17.07 6.30 -0.75
CA GLN A 166 18.21 7.20 -0.62
C GLN A 166 17.79 8.60 -0.12
N ILE A 167 16.66 9.13 -0.62
CA ILE A 167 16.09 10.40 -0.16
C ILE A 167 15.82 10.35 1.35
N ALA A 168 15.13 9.33 1.82
CA ALA A 168 14.82 9.17 3.24
C ALA A 168 16.08 8.97 4.09
N ARG A 169 17.05 8.18 3.62
CA ARG A 169 18.32 7.97 4.32
C ARG A 169 19.14 9.26 4.47
N LYS A 170 19.19 10.09 3.42
CA LYS A 170 19.84 11.42 3.49
C LYS A 170 19.19 12.34 4.54
N ALA A 171 17.88 12.17 4.74
CA ALA A 171 17.12 12.90 5.76
C ALA A 171 17.19 12.23 7.16
N ASN A 172 17.91 11.11 7.33
CA ASN A 172 17.94 10.28 8.54
C ASN A 172 16.57 9.75 8.97
N VAL A 173 15.65 9.52 8.02
CA VAL A 173 14.33 8.98 8.28
C VAL A 173 14.34 7.47 8.02
N PRO A 174 13.93 6.64 9.01
CA PRO A 174 13.85 5.20 8.83
C PRO A 174 12.82 4.83 7.76
N VAL A 175 13.16 3.81 6.95
CA VAL A 175 12.33 3.32 5.85
C VAL A 175 11.84 1.92 6.17
N LEU A 176 10.52 1.75 6.23
CA LEU A 176 9.85 0.47 6.39
C LEU A 176 9.18 0.12 5.06
N ILE A 177 9.31 -1.12 4.61
CA ILE A 177 8.76 -1.53 3.31
C ILE A 177 7.89 -2.76 3.48
N ASP A 178 6.66 -2.66 2.99
CA ASP A 178 5.80 -3.79 2.68
C ASP A 178 6.08 -4.20 1.22
N PRO A 179 6.88 -5.27 1.01
CA PRO A 179 7.43 -5.58 -0.30
C PRO A 179 6.44 -6.35 -1.17
N LYS A 180 6.69 -6.33 -2.50
CA LYS A 180 6.02 -7.19 -3.46
C LYS A 180 7.04 -8.01 -4.26
N GLY A 181 6.66 -9.28 -4.52
CA GLY A 181 7.49 -10.18 -5.32
C GLY A 181 8.63 -10.83 -4.55
N THR A 182 9.66 -11.27 -5.26
CA THR A 182 10.78 -12.07 -4.72
C THR A 182 12.13 -11.39 -4.82
N ASP A 183 12.20 -10.25 -5.51
CA ASP A 183 13.44 -9.46 -5.61
C ASP A 183 13.53 -8.46 -4.47
N PHE A 184 14.08 -8.90 -3.33
CA PHE A 184 14.28 -8.03 -2.17
C PHE A 184 15.54 -7.15 -2.30
N GLU A 185 16.43 -7.43 -3.25
CA GLU A 185 17.61 -6.58 -3.50
C GLU A 185 17.20 -5.17 -3.93
N ARG A 186 16.07 -5.02 -4.61
CA ARG A 186 15.51 -3.71 -4.97
C ARG A 186 15.20 -2.82 -3.77
N TYR A 187 15.08 -3.39 -2.56
CA TYR A 187 14.81 -2.65 -1.32
C TYR A 187 16.07 -2.49 -0.44
N ARG A 188 17.25 -2.72 -0.98
CA ARG A 188 18.51 -2.59 -0.24
C ARG A 188 18.64 -1.21 0.38
N GLY A 189 19.02 -1.16 1.67
CA GLY A 189 19.12 0.09 2.44
C GLY A 189 17.86 0.48 3.19
N ALA A 190 16.75 -0.25 3.07
CA ALA A 190 15.61 -0.12 3.96
C ALA A 190 15.97 -0.48 5.39
N THR A 191 15.27 0.12 6.36
CA THR A 191 15.46 -0.17 7.79
C THR A 191 14.79 -1.49 8.16
N LEU A 192 13.63 -1.78 7.57
CA LEU A 192 12.82 -2.97 7.86
C LEU A 192 12.02 -3.36 6.61
N LEU A 193 11.92 -4.69 6.37
CA LEU A 193 10.98 -5.29 5.42
C LEU A 193 9.93 -6.10 6.18
N THR A 194 8.69 -6.09 5.72
CA THR A 194 7.55 -6.83 6.31
C THR A 194 6.90 -7.77 5.30
N PRO A 195 7.65 -8.70 4.68
CA PRO A 195 7.09 -9.64 3.73
C PRO A 195 6.09 -10.56 4.41
N ASN A 196 5.06 -10.98 3.70
CA ASN A 196 4.22 -12.08 4.14
C ASN A 196 4.99 -13.42 4.07
N MET A 197 4.43 -14.48 4.67
CA MET A 197 5.13 -15.78 4.75
C MET A 197 5.45 -16.36 3.36
N SER A 198 4.55 -16.22 2.40
CA SER A 198 4.76 -16.74 1.05
C SER A 198 5.87 -15.98 0.30
N GLU A 199 5.92 -14.66 0.44
CA GLU A 199 6.99 -13.82 -0.13
C GLU A 199 8.33 -14.13 0.53
N PHE A 200 8.34 -14.29 1.85
CA PHE A 200 9.55 -14.65 2.58
C PHE A 200 10.08 -16.04 2.18
N GLU A 201 9.22 -17.05 2.16
CA GLU A 201 9.60 -18.41 1.77
C GLU A 201 10.03 -18.53 0.30
N ALA A 202 9.48 -17.71 -0.58
CA ALA A 202 9.89 -17.66 -1.98
C ALA A 202 11.34 -17.17 -2.16
N VAL A 203 11.86 -16.37 -1.21
CA VAL A 203 13.23 -15.85 -1.26
C VAL A 203 14.22 -16.74 -0.48
N VAL A 204 13.84 -17.18 0.72
CA VAL A 204 14.76 -17.91 1.61
C VAL A 204 14.57 -19.42 1.60
N GLY A 205 13.55 -19.91 0.88
CA GLY A 205 13.15 -21.31 0.89
C GLY A 205 12.19 -21.65 2.04
N PRO A 206 11.58 -22.85 2.03
CA PRO A 206 10.59 -23.27 3.01
C PRO A 206 11.09 -23.22 4.45
N CYS A 207 10.40 -22.52 5.31
CA CYS A 207 10.70 -22.42 6.74
C CYS A 207 10.23 -23.67 7.49
N LYS A 208 11.06 -24.74 7.52
CA LYS A 208 10.78 -25.94 8.30
C LYS A 208 10.86 -25.62 9.80
N GLY A 209 9.70 -25.57 10.48
CA GLY A 209 9.65 -25.47 11.95
C GLY A 209 8.81 -24.35 12.55
N LEU A 210 8.20 -23.48 11.78
CA LEU A 210 7.18 -22.55 12.27
C LEU A 210 5.83 -23.26 12.34
N GLN A 211 5.63 -24.11 13.36
CA GLN A 211 4.30 -24.63 13.68
C GLN A 211 3.39 -23.43 14.02
N ARG A 212 2.28 -23.28 13.26
CA ARG A 212 1.17 -22.40 13.62
C ARG A 212 0.73 -22.73 15.04
N GLY A 213 1.06 -21.89 16.03
CA GLY A 213 0.47 -22.07 17.35
C GLY A 213 1.29 -21.73 18.59
N ARG A 214 2.46 -21.13 18.51
CA ARG A 214 3.10 -20.54 19.71
C ARG A 214 3.72 -19.20 19.36
N HIS A 215 3.20 -18.11 19.93
CA HIS A 215 3.80 -16.79 19.95
C HIS A 215 5.24 -16.90 20.48
N ARG A 216 6.22 -16.89 19.60
CA ARG A 216 7.59 -16.57 19.98
C ARG A 216 7.86 -15.11 19.59
N PRO A 217 8.46 -14.32 20.50
CA PRO A 217 8.81 -12.95 20.17
C PRO A 217 9.77 -12.94 18.98
N TRP A 218 9.53 -12.03 18.05
CA TRP A 218 10.32 -11.76 16.87
C TRP A 218 11.81 -11.66 17.25
N ARG A 219 12.61 -12.62 16.86
CA ARG A 219 14.07 -12.45 16.89
C ARG A 219 14.41 -11.53 15.73
N ARG A 220 15.25 -10.55 16.02
CA ARG A 220 15.78 -9.59 15.04
C ARG A 220 16.19 -10.35 13.78
N ALA A 221 15.71 -9.87 12.62
CA ALA A 221 16.21 -10.33 11.33
C ALA A 221 17.74 -10.24 11.28
N PRO A 222 18.43 -11.13 10.54
CA PRO A 222 19.86 -11.03 10.37
C PRO A 222 20.20 -9.60 9.93
N ARG A 223 21.08 -8.93 10.67
CA ARG A 223 21.70 -7.70 10.20
C ARG A 223 22.40 -8.05 8.90
N TRP A 224 21.93 -7.54 7.80
CA TRP A 224 22.73 -7.49 6.58
C TRP A 224 23.92 -6.61 6.90
N GLN A 225 25.05 -7.26 7.20
CA GLN A 225 26.29 -6.57 7.47
C GLN A 225 26.66 -5.83 6.17
N THR A 226 26.65 -4.54 6.24
CA THR A 226 27.38 -3.68 5.30
C THR A 226 28.85 -4.06 5.46
N GLN A 227 29.37 -4.89 4.58
CA GLN A 227 30.81 -4.98 4.39
C GLN A 227 31.22 -3.72 3.64
N ASP A 228 31.55 -2.68 4.38
CA ASP A 228 32.41 -1.62 3.91
C ASP A 228 33.79 -2.26 3.67
N LYS A 229 34.03 -2.66 2.42
CA LYS A 229 35.40 -2.89 1.98
C LYS A 229 36.00 -1.52 1.64
N HIS A 230 36.48 -0.83 2.64
CA HIS A 230 37.61 0.07 2.50
C HIS A 230 38.86 -0.76 2.62
N SER A 231 39.63 -0.88 1.56
CA SER A 231 41.10 -0.84 1.63
C SER A 231 41.72 -0.98 0.22
N TYR A 232 42.58 -0.03 0.00
CA TYR A 232 43.63 0.20 -0.97
C TYR A 232 43.24 0.73 -2.33
#